data_d84daf27f7c990ff949b0a7002958bea
#
_entry.id   d84daf27f7c990ff949b0a7002958bea
#
_cell.length_a   1.000
_cell.length_b   1.000
_cell.length_c   1.000
_cell.angle_alpha   90.00
_cell.angle_beta   90.00
_cell.angle_gamma   90.00
#
_symmetry.space_group_name_H-M   'P 1'
#
loop_
_entity.id
_entity.type
_entity.pdbx_description
1 polymer ?
#
loop_
_entity_poly.entity_id
_entity_poly.type
_entity_poly.pdbx_seq_one_letter_code
_entity_poly.pdbx_strand_id
1 'polypeptide(L)'
;MFGVYVTHPQVQIDPDVPVPQWGLSTVGRERAVITAALPWVRSLGRIVSSDETKAIETAQLLADAAGVTVEVHHDMGENDRSATGFLPPPEFEKAADWFFANPTESFKGWERAIDAQARISDAVFRILEDHDPKIPIAFVGHGGVGTLLKCRLTGAPISRAADQKGGGGGNVFAFRLADRAVACDWTPMEHWQGI
;
A
#
# COMPACT_ATOMS: atom_id res chain seq x y z
N MET A 1 1.36 -7.14 19.10
CA MET A 1 2.20 -6.99 17.92
C MET A 1 1.53 -6.06 16.91
N PHE A 2 2.19 -5.74 15.80
CA PHE A 2 1.71 -4.76 14.83
C PHE A 2 1.48 -5.37 13.45
N GLY A 3 0.52 -4.80 12.73
CA GLY A 3 0.42 -4.85 11.29
C GLY A 3 0.96 -3.54 10.70
N VAL A 4 1.71 -3.61 9.63
CA VAL A 4 2.20 -2.44 8.91
C VAL A 4 1.75 -2.51 7.45
N TYR A 5 1.18 -1.42 6.95
CA TYR A 5 0.90 -1.24 5.53
C TYR A 5 2.03 -0.42 4.92
N VAL A 6 2.61 -0.95 3.85
CA VAL A 6 3.76 -0.35 3.14
C VAL A 6 3.34 -0.02 1.72
N THR A 7 3.45 1.23 1.31
CA THR A 7 3.29 1.58 -0.10
C THR A 7 4.61 1.36 -0.84
N HIS A 8 4.55 0.81 -2.06
CA HIS A 8 5.75 0.72 -2.90
C HIS A 8 6.36 2.10 -3.10
N PRO A 9 7.70 2.23 -3.14
CA PRO A 9 8.38 3.50 -3.45
C PRO A 9 8.35 3.80 -4.96
N GLN A 10 9.14 4.76 -5.40
CA GLN A 10 9.17 5.28 -6.77
C GLN A 10 9.31 4.17 -7.82
N VAL A 11 8.54 4.31 -8.88
CA VAL A 11 8.51 3.37 -10.01
C VAL A 11 9.26 3.92 -11.23
N GLN A 12 9.68 3.00 -12.10
CA GLN A 12 10.13 3.36 -13.44
C GLN A 12 8.89 3.57 -14.32
N ILE A 13 8.61 4.83 -14.67
CA ILE A 13 7.49 5.17 -15.53
C ILE A 13 7.84 4.76 -16.97
N ASP A 14 6.98 3.95 -17.57
CA ASP A 14 7.05 3.58 -18.98
C ASP A 14 5.63 3.63 -19.56
N PRO A 15 5.28 4.68 -20.35
CA PRO A 15 3.94 4.82 -20.90
C PRO A 15 3.52 3.71 -21.87
N ASP A 16 4.47 2.96 -22.42
CA ASP A 16 4.21 1.85 -23.37
C ASP A 16 3.93 0.53 -22.64
N VAL A 17 4.11 0.49 -21.31
CA VAL A 17 3.89 -0.67 -20.45
C VAL A 17 2.68 -0.42 -19.55
N PRO A 18 1.76 -1.40 -19.38
CA PRO A 18 0.66 -1.25 -18.42
C PRO A 18 1.15 -0.93 -17.00
N VAL A 19 0.50 0.04 -16.34
CA VAL A 19 0.88 0.54 -15.01
C VAL A 19 1.10 -0.57 -13.96
N PRO A 20 0.30 -1.66 -13.90
CA PRO A 20 0.55 -2.75 -12.96
C PRO A 20 1.89 -3.48 -13.16
N GLN A 21 2.44 -3.44 -14.37
CA GLN A 21 3.71 -4.10 -14.73
C GLN A 21 4.95 -3.20 -14.49
N TRP A 22 4.78 -1.97 -14.05
CA TRP A 22 5.91 -1.10 -13.74
C TRP A 22 6.69 -1.61 -12.53
N GLY A 23 8.01 -1.74 -12.67
CA GLY A 23 8.91 -2.07 -11.59
C GLY A 23 9.38 -0.83 -10.82
N LEU A 24 10.16 -1.06 -9.78
CA LEU A 24 10.81 0.00 -9.01
C LEU A 24 11.84 0.74 -9.84
N SER A 25 11.91 2.05 -9.72
CA SER A 25 13.04 2.84 -10.21
C SER A 25 14.29 2.57 -9.35
N THR A 26 15.46 3.03 -9.81
CA THR A 26 16.70 2.96 -9.02
C THR A 26 16.52 3.57 -7.62
N VAL A 27 15.94 4.78 -7.56
CA VAL A 27 15.66 5.46 -6.28
C VAL A 27 14.68 4.67 -5.42
N GLY A 28 13.62 4.12 -6.02
CA GLY A 28 12.67 3.29 -5.28
C GLY A 28 13.31 2.04 -4.70
N ARG A 29 14.13 1.36 -5.48
CA ARG A 29 14.86 0.18 -5.02
C ARG A 29 15.84 0.50 -3.90
N GLU A 30 16.59 1.59 -4.00
CA GLU A 30 17.51 2.06 -2.94
C GLU A 30 16.77 2.32 -1.63
N ARG A 31 15.62 3.00 -1.66
CA ARG A 31 14.77 3.23 -0.48
C ARG A 31 14.27 1.92 0.13
N ALA A 32 13.83 0.97 -0.68
CA ALA A 32 13.40 -0.33 -0.21
C ALA A 32 14.55 -1.14 0.43
N VAL A 33 15.76 -1.07 -0.13
CA VAL A 33 16.97 -1.71 0.44
C VAL A 33 17.34 -1.09 1.78
N ILE A 34 17.32 0.25 1.90
CA ILE A 34 17.56 0.93 3.18
C ILE A 34 16.54 0.48 4.23
N THR A 35 15.27 0.41 3.84
CA THR A 35 14.18 -0.05 4.73
C THR A 35 14.36 -1.50 5.16
N ALA A 36 14.75 -2.38 4.24
CA ALA A 36 14.98 -3.80 4.52
C ALA A 36 16.05 -4.04 5.60
N ALA A 37 16.98 -3.10 5.77
CA ALA A 37 18.01 -3.19 6.82
C ALA A 37 17.50 -2.83 8.23
N LEU A 38 16.29 -2.26 8.36
CA LEU A 38 15.74 -1.80 9.64
C LEU A 38 15.31 -2.97 10.55
N PRO A 39 15.46 -2.82 11.88
CA PRO A 39 15.15 -3.89 12.82
C PRO A 39 13.70 -4.39 12.75
N TRP A 40 12.73 -3.51 12.50
CA TRP A 40 11.33 -3.89 12.43
C TRP A 40 11.03 -4.85 11.26
N VAL A 41 11.76 -4.73 10.15
CA VAL A 41 11.60 -5.65 9.00
C VAL A 41 12.04 -7.06 9.39
N ARG A 42 13.14 -7.19 10.11
CA ARG A 42 13.64 -8.50 10.58
C ARG A 42 12.70 -9.18 11.60
N SER A 43 11.81 -8.44 12.22
CA SER A 43 10.81 -8.98 13.15
C SER A 43 9.55 -9.50 12.48
N LEU A 44 9.36 -9.23 11.16
CA LEU A 44 8.20 -9.68 10.42
C LEU A 44 8.21 -11.21 10.28
N GLY A 45 7.10 -11.84 10.60
CA GLY A 45 6.91 -13.27 10.37
C GLY A 45 6.00 -13.59 9.19
N ARG A 46 5.37 -12.56 8.60
CA ARG A 46 4.52 -12.71 7.42
C ARG A 46 4.55 -11.44 6.56
N ILE A 47 4.64 -11.61 5.24
CA ILE A 47 4.59 -10.51 4.28
C ILE A 47 3.62 -10.86 3.16
N VAL A 48 2.63 -10.00 2.97
CA VAL A 48 1.59 -10.13 1.95
C VAL A 48 1.70 -8.97 0.98
N SER A 49 1.63 -9.22 -0.31
CA SER A 49 1.76 -8.21 -1.37
C SER A 49 0.59 -8.22 -2.34
N SER A 50 0.32 -7.08 -2.94
CA SER A 50 -0.43 -7.03 -4.19
C SER A 50 0.33 -7.76 -5.30
N ASP A 51 -0.37 -8.13 -6.38
CA ASP A 51 0.19 -8.81 -7.54
C ASP A 51 0.85 -7.87 -8.57
N GLU A 52 0.88 -6.57 -8.30
CA GLU A 52 1.56 -5.61 -9.19
C GLU A 52 3.08 -5.63 -8.97
N THR A 53 3.85 -5.58 -10.07
CA THR A 53 5.32 -5.76 -10.09
C THR A 53 6.05 -4.92 -9.04
N LYS A 54 5.74 -3.64 -8.94
CA LYS A 54 6.36 -2.71 -7.97
C LYS A 54 6.14 -3.09 -6.51
N ALA A 55 4.96 -3.65 -6.20
CA ALA A 55 4.65 -4.11 -4.85
C ALA A 55 5.38 -5.44 -4.55
N ILE A 56 5.40 -6.37 -5.50
CA ILE A 56 6.15 -7.63 -5.39
C ILE A 56 7.64 -7.36 -5.20
N GLU A 57 8.25 -6.47 -6.00
CA GLU A 57 9.66 -6.12 -5.86
C GLU A 57 9.98 -5.50 -4.50
N THR A 58 9.09 -4.63 -3.99
CA THR A 58 9.22 -4.06 -2.65
C THR A 58 9.12 -5.15 -1.58
N ALA A 59 8.08 -5.99 -1.66
CA ALA A 59 7.83 -7.06 -0.71
C ALA A 59 8.98 -8.07 -0.67
N GLN A 60 9.56 -8.42 -1.83
CA GLN A 60 10.66 -9.37 -1.91
C GLN A 60 11.91 -8.87 -1.18
N LEU A 61 12.27 -7.59 -1.33
CA LEU A 61 13.40 -7.01 -0.60
C LEU A 61 13.20 -7.06 0.93
N LEU A 62 11.96 -6.82 1.40
CA LEU A 62 11.64 -6.95 2.82
C LEU A 62 11.63 -8.42 3.27
N ALA A 63 11.11 -9.32 2.46
CA ALA A 63 11.01 -10.75 2.75
C ALA A 63 12.40 -11.42 2.85
N ASP A 64 13.30 -11.07 1.94
CA ASP A 64 14.68 -11.57 1.97
C ASP A 64 15.38 -11.18 3.29
N ALA A 65 15.14 -9.95 3.77
CA ALA A 65 15.72 -9.47 5.04
C ALA A 65 15.06 -10.08 6.29
N ALA A 66 13.76 -10.40 6.21
CA ALA A 66 13.00 -11.05 7.28
C ALA A 66 13.19 -12.58 7.31
N GLY A 67 13.68 -13.19 6.23
CA GLY A 67 13.80 -14.65 6.11
C GLY A 67 12.47 -15.35 5.90
N VAL A 68 11.48 -14.70 5.26
CA VAL A 68 10.14 -15.22 4.97
C VAL A 68 9.86 -15.20 3.47
N THR A 69 8.77 -15.83 3.05
CA THR A 69 8.29 -15.78 1.66
C THR A 69 7.21 -14.72 1.49
N VAL A 70 7.08 -14.18 0.28
CA VAL A 70 6.00 -13.26 -0.08
C VAL A 70 4.75 -14.06 -0.46
N GLU A 71 3.61 -13.73 0.17
CA GLU A 71 2.28 -14.17 -0.25
C GLU A 71 1.69 -13.10 -1.18
N VAL A 72 1.19 -13.49 -2.36
CA VAL A 72 0.64 -12.55 -3.35
C VAL A 72 -0.88 -12.67 -3.41
N HIS A 73 -1.57 -11.55 -3.31
CA HIS A 73 -3.03 -11.47 -3.34
C HIS A 73 -3.52 -10.40 -4.33
N HIS A 74 -4.28 -10.80 -5.32
CA HIS A 74 -4.86 -9.90 -6.32
C HIS A 74 -5.75 -8.81 -5.70
N ASP A 75 -6.55 -9.16 -4.69
CA ASP A 75 -7.45 -8.20 -4.01
C ASP A 75 -6.69 -7.07 -3.26
N MET A 76 -5.36 -7.13 -3.19
CA MET A 76 -4.51 -6.09 -2.62
C MET A 76 -4.02 -5.07 -3.66
N GLY A 77 -4.41 -5.20 -4.94
CA GLY A 77 -4.05 -4.29 -6.03
C GLY A 77 -4.56 -2.86 -5.81
N GLU A 78 -3.99 -1.91 -6.57
CA GLU A 78 -4.46 -0.51 -6.58
C GLU A 78 -5.90 -0.43 -7.12
N ASN A 79 -6.59 0.69 -6.93
CA ASN A 79 -7.90 0.88 -7.54
C ASN A 79 -7.78 0.75 -9.07
N ASP A 80 -8.71 0.02 -9.69
CA ASP A 80 -8.69 -0.18 -11.13
C ASP A 80 -8.85 1.15 -11.88
N ARG A 81 -7.83 1.51 -12.65
CA ARG A 81 -7.75 2.70 -13.48
C ARG A 81 -7.53 2.37 -14.96
N SER A 82 -7.75 1.12 -15.34
CA SER A 82 -7.50 0.62 -16.70
C SER A 82 -8.26 1.38 -17.77
N ALA A 83 -9.44 1.92 -17.42
CA ALA A 83 -10.29 2.70 -18.33
C ALA A 83 -9.63 3.99 -18.86
N THR A 84 -8.68 4.59 -18.11
CA THR A 84 -7.92 5.76 -18.57
C THR A 84 -6.47 5.41 -18.88
N GLY A 85 -5.96 4.30 -18.34
CA GLY A 85 -4.54 4.01 -18.37
C GLY A 85 -3.70 5.04 -17.60
N PHE A 86 -2.47 5.22 -18.03
CA PHE A 86 -1.56 6.22 -17.46
C PHE A 86 -2.07 7.65 -17.71
N LEU A 87 -2.11 8.43 -16.65
CA LEU A 87 -2.36 9.87 -16.68
C LEU A 87 -1.07 10.62 -16.28
N PRO A 88 -0.68 11.68 -17.02
CA PRO A 88 0.41 12.56 -16.59
C PRO A 88 0.16 13.12 -15.17
N PRO A 89 1.21 13.40 -14.37
CA PRO A 89 1.05 13.76 -12.97
C PRO A 89 0.01 14.86 -12.68
N PRO A 90 -0.07 16.00 -13.42
CA PRO A 90 -1.08 17.02 -13.14
C PRO A 90 -2.52 16.56 -13.39
N GLU A 91 -2.72 15.63 -14.34
CA GLU A 91 -4.04 15.07 -14.64
C GLU A 91 -4.40 13.99 -13.63
N PHE A 92 -3.42 13.19 -13.24
CA PHE A 92 -3.58 12.18 -12.21
C PHE A 92 -3.99 12.80 -10.87
N GLU A 93 -3.35 13.90 -10.45
CA GLU A 93 -3.69 14.58 -9.20
C GLU A 93 -5.16 15.04 -9.18
N LYS A 94 -5.66 15.62 -10.30
CA LYS A 94 -7.07 16.02 -10.44
C LYS A 94 -8.02 14.82 -10.38
N ALA A 95 -7.65 13.71 -11.02
CA ALA A 95 -8.43 12.49 -11.00
C ALA A 95 -8.48 11.87 -9.60
N ALA A 96 -7.35 11.87 -8.88
CA ALA A 96 -7.27 11.40 -7.51
C ALA A 96 -8.06 12.29 -6.54
N ASP A 97 -7.99 13.62 -6.68
CA ASP A 97 -8.82 14.54 -5.89
C ASP A 97 -10.31 14.23 -6.08
N TRP A 98 -10.73 14.05 -7.34
CA TRP A 98 -12.10 13.72 -7.66
C TRP A 98 -12.52 12.36 -7.09
N PHE A 99 -11.69 11.32 -7.24
CA PHE A 99 -11.91 9.97 -6.75
C PHE A 99 -12.20 9.93 -5.24
N PHE A 100 -11.39 10.62 -4.44
CA PHE A 100 -11.60 10.69 -2.99
C PHE A 100 -12.77 11.59 -2.59
N ALA A 101 -13.09 12.63 -3.37
CA ALA A 101 -14.20 13.53 -3.09
C ALA A 101 -15.58 12.95 -3.47
N ASN A 102 -15.61 11.99 -4.39
CA ASN A 102 -16.84 11.38 -4.92
C ASN A 102 -16.81 9.84 -4.76
N PRO A 103 -16.78 9.31 -3.53
CA PRO A 103 -16.45 7.91 -3.28
C PRO A 103 -17.44 6.90 -3.85
N THR A 104 -18.67 7.32 -4.12
CA THR A 104 -19.74 6.47 -4.69
C THR A 104 -19.86 6.57 -6.21
N GLU A 105 -19.05 7.42 -6.86
CA GLU A 105 -19.07 7.65 -8.29
C GLU A 105 -17.80 7.10 -8.96
N SER A 106 -17.91 6.73 -10.25
CA SER A 106 -16.77 6.26 -11.05
C SER A 106 -16.17 7.40 -11.87
N PHE A 107 -14.88 7.70 -11.64
CA PHE A 107 -14.15 8.64 -12.49
C PHE A 107 -13.80 7.98 -13.83
N LYS A 108 -14.52 8.34 -14.89
CA LYS A 108 -14.25 7.87 -16.26
C LYS A 108 -14.05 6.35 -16.38
N GLY A 109 -14.81 5.57 -15.61
CA GLY A 109 -14.69 4.12 -15.62
C GLY A 109 -13.72 3.52 -14.58
N TRP A 110 -13.11 4.32 -13.71
CA TRP A 110 -12.32 3.81 -12.59
C TRP A 110 -13.20 3.04 -11.60
N GLU A 111 -12.61 2.09 -10.88
CA GLU A 111 -13.23 1.50 -9.69
C GLU A 111 -13.64 2.62 -8.72
N ARG A 112 -14.84 2.54 -8.14
CA ARG A 112 -15.29 3.56 -7.17
C ARG A 112 -14.47 3.43 -5.87
N ALA A 113 -14.22 4.56 -5.20
CA ALA A 113 -13.43 4.54 -3.97
C ALA A 113 -14.06 3.68 -2.88
N ILE A 114 -15.41 3.64 -2.80
CA ILE A 114 -16.10 2.79 -1.82
C ILE A 114 -15.93 1.30 -2.11
N ASP A 115 -15.88 0.89 -3.38
CA ASP A 115 -15.68 -0.51 -3.77
C ASP A 115 -14.22 -0.92 -3.53
N ALA A 116 -13.26 -0.07 -3.89
CA ALA A 116 -11.85 -0.27 -3.60
C ALA A 116 -11.59 -0.35 -2.08
N GLN A 117 -12.27 0.49 -1.27
CA GLN A 117 -12.17 0.41 0.18
C GLN A 117 -12.72 -0.93 0.72
N ALA A 118 -13.86 -1.37 0.23
CA ALA A 118 -14.43 -2.65 0.64
C ALA A 118 -13.46 -3.79 0.29
N ARG A 119 -12.99 -3.85 -0.95
CA ARG A 119 -12.08 -4.88 -1.46
C ARG A 119 -10.79 -4.98 -0.64
N ILE A 120 -10.06 -3.88 -0.45
CA ILE A 120 -8.81 -3.88 0.30
C ILE A 120 -9.04 -4.21 1.79
N SER A 121 -10.12 -3.70 2.38
CA SER A 121 -10.43 -3.98 3.79
C SER A 121 -10.77 -5.45 3.99
N ASP A 122 -11.60 -6.03 3.13
CA ASP A 122 -11.99 -7.42 3.19
C ASP A 122 -10.78 -8.35 2.96
N ALA A 123 -9.88 -8.00 2.04
CA ALA A 123 -8.64 -8.75 1.81
C ALA A 123 -7.77 -8.75 3.07
N VAL A 124 -7.45 -7.58 3.63
CA VAL A 124 -6.62 -7.45 4.83
C VAL A 124 -7.28 -8.13 6.04
N PHE A 125 -8.58 -7.95 6.24
CA PHE A 125 -9.26 -8.54 7.41
C PHE A 125 -9.35 -10.06 7.32
N ARG A 126 -9.61 -10.66 6.16
CA ARG A 126 -9.55 -12.11 5.95
C ARG A 126 -8.17 -12.67 6.25
N ILE A 127 -7.10 -12.02 5.78
CA ILE A 127 -5.73 -12.44 6.06
C ILE A 127 -5.43 -12.41 7.56
N LEU A 128 -5.96 -11.40 8.27
CA LEU A 128 -5.78 -11.26 9.72
C LEU A 128 -6.60 -12.25 10.55
N GLU A 129 -7.70 -12.82 10.03
CA GLU A 129 -8.49 -13.86 10.70
C GLU A 129 -7.69 -15.15 10.88
N ASP A 130 -6.84 -15.49 9.92
CA ASP A 130 -5.98 -16.68 9.93
C ASP A 130 -4.55 -16.40 10.44
N HIS A 131 -4.30 -15.17 10.93
CA HIS A 131 -2.97 -14.74 11.35
C HIS A 131 -2.79 -14.78 12.87
N ASP A 132 -1.67 -15.34 13.36
CA ASP A 132 -1.34 -15.28 14.79
C ASP A 132 -1.05 -13.81 15.20
N PRO A 133 -1.88 -13.20 16.07
CA PRO A 133 -1.72 -11.80 16.47
C PRO A 133 -0.43 -11.52 17.29
N LYS A 134 0.34 -12.56 17.63
CA LYS A 134 1.65 -12.45 18.27
C LYS A 134 2.80 -12.29 17.28
N ILE A 135 2.54 -12.37 15.98
CA ILE A 135 3.53 -12.29 14.92
C ILE A 135 3.33 -10.98 14.16
N PRO A 136 4.34 -10.11 13.99
CA PRO A 136 4.22 -8.93 13.13
C PRO A 136 4.01 -9.30 11.66
N ILE A 137 3.13 -8.54 10.96
CA ILE A 137 2.80 -8.75 9.56
C ILE A 137 2.93 -7.46 8.75
N ALA A 138 3.44 -7.56 7.52
CA ALA A 138 3.44 -6.47 6.56
C ALA A 138 2.49 -6.73 5.39
N PHE A 139 1.76 -5.70 4.99
CA PHE A 139 0.95 -5.63 3.78
C PHE A 139 1.58 -4.64 2.82
N VAL A 140 2.07 -5.10 1.69
CA VAL A 140 2.76 -4.27 0.69
C VAL A 140 1.83 -3.99 -0.48
N GLY A 141 1.59 -2.72 -0.75
CA GLY A 141 0.61 -2.31 -1.76
C GLY A 141 0.81 -0.87 -2.25
N HIS A 142 -0.27 -0.13 -2.33
CA HIS A 142 -0.36 1.12 -3.10
C HIS A 142 -0.94 2.26 -2.26
N GLY A 143 -0.75 3.49 -2.74
CA GLY A 143 -1.15 4.70 -2.02
C GLY A 143 -2.65 4.89 -1.91
N GLY A 144 -3.38 4.72 -3.02
CA GLY A 144 -4.82 4.93 -3.06
C GLY A 144 -5.56 3.98 -2.13
N VAL A 145 -5.42 2.66 -2.33
CA VAL A 145 -6.08 1.66 -1.49
C VAL A 145 -5.55 1.63 -0.05
N GLY A 146 -4.27 1.96 0.18
CA GLY A 146 -3.71 2.12 1.53
C GLY A 146 -4.38 3.25 2.30
N THR A 147 -4.63 4.39 1.64
CA THR A 147 -5.39 5.52 2.21
C THR A 147 -6.82 5.12 2.54
N LEU A 148 -7.48 4.37 1.64
CA LEU A 148 -8.82 3.85 1.87
C LEU A 148 -8.88 2.88 3.06
N LEU A 149 -7.91 1.97 3.16
CA LEU A 149 -7.77 1.06 4.32
C LEU A 149 -7.56 1.84 5.63
N LYS A 150 -6.69 2.86 5.61
CA LYS A 150 -6.47 3.71 6.79
C LYS A 150 -7.75 4.44 7.21
N CYS A 151 -8.52 4.99 6.27
CA CYS A 151 -9.83 5.57 6.56
C CYS A 151 -10.76 4.54 7.24
N ARG A 152 -10.78 3.30 6.74
CA ARG A 152 -11.59 2.20 7.32
C ARG A 152 -11.17 1.86 8.74
N LEU A 153 -9.86 1.74 9.00
CA LEU A 153 -9.31 1.40 10.33
C LEU A 153 -9.55 2.52 11.36
N THR A 154 -9.54 3.76 10.95
CA THR A 154 -9.78 4.92 11.84
C THR A 154 -11.26 5.26 11.99
N GLY A 155 -12.15 4.67 11.20
CA GLY A 155 -13.57 5.06 11.14
C GLY A 155 -13.79 6.44 10.50
N ALA A 156 -12.78 7.02 9.87
CA ALA A 156 -12.88 8.31 9.19
C ALA A 156 -13.59 8.16 7.83
N PRO A 157 -14.28 9.21 7.37
CA PRO A 157 -14.79 9.26 5.99
C PRO A 157 -13.67 9.08 4.96
N ILE A 158 -13.99 8.50 3.80
CA ILE A 158 -13.06 8.47 2.66
C ILE A 158 -12.69 9.91 2.32
N SER A 159 -11.40 10.21 2.35
CA SER A 159 -10.89 11.57 2.11
C SER A 159 -9.42 11.53 1.72
N ARG A 160 -9.04 12.36 0.77
CA ARG A 160 -7.64 12.59 0.43
C ARG A 160 -6.82 13.25 1.55
N ALA A 161 -7.47 13.86 2.54
CA ALA A 161 -6.78 14.38 3.72
C ALA A 161 -6.08 13.28 4.55
N ALA A 162 -6.51 12.02 4.39
CA ALA A 162 -5.88 10.85 5.00
C ALA A 162 -4.72 10.28 4.19
N ASP A 163 -4.45 10.81 2.98
CA ASP A 163 -3.43 10.30 2.05
C ASP A 163 -2.01 10.54 2.56
N GLN A 164 -1.09 9.75 2.05
CA GLN A 164 0.33 9.90 2.32
C GLN A 164 0.87 11.21 1.74
N LYS A 165 1.79 11.84 2.45
CA LYS A 165 2.44 13.08 2.02
C LYS A 165 3.73 12.77 1.27
N GLY A 166 4.09 13.66 0.35
CA GLY A 166 5.28 13.52 -0.49
C GLY A 166 5.03 12.64 -1.72
N GLY A 167 5.74 12.92 -2.81
CA GLY A 167 5.57 12.22 -4.08
C GLY A 167 6.28 10.87 -4.12
N GLY A 168 5.69 9.90 -4.86
CA GLY A 168 6.35 8.66 -5.23
C GLY A 168 6.22 7.49 -4.26
N GLY A 169 5.33 7.55 -3.28
CA GLY A 169 5.09 6.43 -2.37
C GLY A 169 6.24 6.13 -1.39
N GLY A 170 6.39 4.88 -0.99
CA GLY A 170 7.42 4.48 -0.03
C GLY A 170 7.15 5.00 1.38
N ASN A 171 5.90 4.92 1.82
CA ASN A 171 5.48 5.28 3.16
C ASN A 171 4.87 4.07 3.87
N VAL A 172 4.84 4.12 5.18
CA VAL A 172 4.17 3.13 6.02
C VAL A 172 3.18 3.82 6.95
N PHE A 173 2.09 3.13 7.26
CA PHE A 173 1.35 3.33 8.49
C PHE A 173 1.24 2.02 9.25
N ALA A 174 1.13 2.08 10.58
CA ALA A 174 1.07 0.90 11.39
C ALA A 174 -0.17 0.88 12.30
N PHE A 175 -0.66 -0.32 12.61
CA PHE A 175 -1.81 -0.55 13.48
C PHE A 175 -1.54 -1.72 14.42
N ARG A 176 -2.20 -1.74 15.56
CA ARG A 176 -2.12 -2.84 16.51
C ARG A 176 -2.95 -4.03 16.02
N LEU A 177 -2.41 -5.23 16.11
CA LEU A 177 -3.15 -6.45 15.70
C LEU A 177 -4.31 -6.79 16.66
N ALA A 178 -4.21 -6.38 17.93
CA ALA A 178 -5.20 -6.72 18.97
C ALA A 178 -6.58 -6.06 18.74
N ASP A 179 -6.60 -4.82 18.26
CA ASP A 179 -7.82 -4.00 18.12
C ASP A 179 -7.91 -3.25 16.80
N ARG A 180 -6.91 -3.46 15.93
CA ARG A 180 -6.78 -2.80 14.60
C ARG A 180 -6.68 -1.28 14.66
N ALA A 181 -6.41 -0.68 15.82
CA ALA A 181 -6.26 0.76 15.95
C ALA A 181 -4.95 1.24 15.32
N VAL A 182 -5.03 2.28 14.51
CA VAL A 182 -3.84 2.92 13.89
C VAL A 182 -2.97 3.50 15.01
N ALA A 183 -1.71 3.08 15.03
CA ALA A 183 -0.73 3.43 16.05
C ALA A 183 0.35 4.38 15.52
N CYS A 184 0.56 4.41 14.20
CA CYS A 184 1.49 5.32 13.53
C CYS A 184 0.86 5.77 12.21
N ASP A 185 0.86 7.08 11.97
CA ASP A 185 0.41 7.66 10.70
C ASP A 185 1.50 7.55 9.62
N TRP A 186 1.15 7.90 8.38
CA TRP A 186 2.06 7.84 7.25
C TRP A 186 3.43 8.44 7.57
N THR A 187 4.45 7.62 7.47
CA THR A 187 5.85 7.94 7.72
C THR A 187 6.70 7.35 6.59
N PRO A 188 7.71 8.04 6.08
CA PRO A 188 8.63 7.45 5.11
C PRO A 188 9.18 6.12 5.63
N MET A 189 9.15 5.09 4.80
CA MET A 189 9.44 3.70 5.19
C MET A 189 10.84 3.53 5.78
N GLU A 190 11.80 4.30 5.30
CA GLU A 190 13.19 4.31 5.76
C GLU A 190 13.39 5.03 7.11
N HIS A 191 12.40 5.78 7.58
CA HIS A 191 12.47 6.53 8.85
C HIS A 191 11.67 5.88 9.98
N TRP A 192 10.77 4.97 9.67
CA TRP A 192 9.97 4.31 10.70
C TRP A 192 10.79 3.24 11.43
N GLN A 193 10.75 3.25 12.77
CA GLN A 193 11.57 2.37 13.61
C GLN A 193 10.79 1.20 14.25
N GLY A 194 9.49 1.07 13.91
CA GLY A 194 8.60 0.10 14.54
C GLY A 194 7.80 0.70 15.71
N ILE A 195 6.96 -0.14 16.37
CA ILE A 195 6.18 0.16 17.59
C ILE A 195 6.31 -0.96 18.63
#